data_4d863f4bdf7a3bc736d4b3fab5000848
#
_entry.id   4d863f4bdf7a3bc736d4b3fab5000848
#
_cell.length_a   1.000
_cell.length_b   1.000
_cell.length_c   1.000
_cell.angle_alpha   90.00
_cell.angle_beta   90.00
_cell.angle_gamma   90.00
#
_symmetry.space_group_name_H-M   'P 1'
#
loop_
_entity.id
_entity.type
_entity.pdbx_description
1 polymer ?
#
loop_
_entity_poly.entity_id
_entity_poly.type
_entity_poly.pdbx_seq_one_letter_code
_entity_poly.pdbx_strand_id
1 'polypeptide(L)'
;MAPPNKFRINAKNYFLTYPHCSLTKEEALSQLQNLETPTNKLFIRICRELHENGSPHLPCPRPIRRKIPVQKPDPSISHPQPGQHISIRTFRGAKSSTDVKTYMEKDGDVLDHGIFQVDGRSARGGCQSANDAYAEAINSGSKSSALNILREKAPKDYVLQFHNLNTNLDRIFTPPLEVYVSPFCSSSFDRVPQELEEWAAENVVSAAARPLRPMSIVIEGDSRTGKTMWARSLGPHNCLCGHLDLSPKVYSNDAWYNVIDDVDPHYLKHFKEFMGAQRDWQSNTKYGKPVQIKGGIPAIFLCNPGPNSSYKEFLDEEKNSALKNWALKNATFVTLEGPLYSGSNQSAAQAGEEGDQASSS
;
A
#
# COMPACT_ATOMS: atom_id res chain seq x y z
N MET A 1 -60.70 4.47 -14.65
CA MET A 1 -59.63 5.38 -15.08
C MET A 1 -58.60 5.47 -13.95
N ALA A 2 -57.35 5.07 -14.20
CA ALA A 2 -56.28 5.21 -13.23
C ALA A 2 -56.02 6.71 -12.99
N PRO A 3 -55.77 7.15 -11.72
CA PRO A 3 -55.48 8.54 -11.44
C PRO A 3 -54.21 8.96 -12.17
N PRO A 4 -54.16 10.19 -12.73
CA PRO A 4 -52.99 10.64 -13.46
C PRO A 4 -51.76 10.61 -12.55
N ASN A 5 -50.68 10.02 -13.02
CA ASN A 5 -49.39 9.96 -12.31
C ASN A 5 -48.96 11.35 -11.88
N LYS A 6 -49.04 11.64 -10.58
CA LYS A 6 -48.56 12.90 -10.00
C LYS A 6 -47.03 12.93 -10.11
N PHE A 7 -46.51 13.84 -10.93
CA PHE A 7 -45.09 14.09 -11.04
C PHE A 7 -44.57 14.62 -9.69
N ARG A 8 -43.64 13.94 -9.06
CA ARG A 8 -43.05 14.36 -7.79
C ARG A 8 -41.54 14.50 -7.93
N ILE A 9 -41.03 15.69 -7.68
CA ILE A 9 -39.58 15.91 -7.59
C ILE A 9 -39.23 16.18 -6.13
N ASN A 10 -38.24 15.47 -5.65
CA ASN A 10 -37.77 15.58 -4.28
C ASN A 10 -36.28 15.93 -4.31
N ALA A 11 -35.95 17.21 -4.37
CA ALA A 11 -34.58 17.70 -4.39
C ALA A 11 -34.44 18.94 -3.51
N LYS A 12 -33.21 19.18 -3.02
CA LYS A 12 -32.84 20.35 -2.20
C LYS A 12 -32.59 21.58 -3.09
N ASN A 13 -32.05 21.36 -4.27
CA ASN A 13 -31.73 22.39 -5.24
C ASN A 13 -32.37 22.04 -6.59
N TYR A 14 -32.88 23.03 -7.29
CA TYR A 14 -33.48 22.87 -8.60
C TYR A 14 -32.77 23.76 -9.60
N PHE A 15 -32.62 23.27 -10.80
CA PHE A 15 -32.20 24.01 -11.98
C PHE A 15 -33.38 24.02 -12.97
N LEU A 16 -33.90 25.22 -13.27
CA LEU A 16 -35.00 25.41 -14.17
C LEU A 16 -34.46 26.08 -15.45
N THR A 17 -34.84 25.57 -16.59
CA THR A 17 -34.51 26.17 -17.91
C THR A 17 -35.79 26.53 -18.63
N TYR A 18 -35.87 27.76 -19.09
CA TYR A 18 -36.97 28.28 -19.86
C TYR A 18 -36.44 28.55 -21.29
N PRO A 19 -36.57 27.60 -22.20
CA PRO A 19 -36.14 27.79 -23.60
C PRO A 19 -37.09 28.81 -24.27
N HIS A 20 -36.54 29.67 -25.13
CA HIS A 20 -37.27 30.68 -25.87
C HIS A 20 -38.17 31.61 -24.99
N CYS A 21 -37.66 32.00 -23.84
CA CYS A 21 -38.39 32.83 -22.90
C CYS A 21 -38.20 34.34 -23.20
N SER A 22 -39.30 35.05 -23.39
CA SER A 22 -39.32 36.51 -23.61
C SER A 22 -39.39 37.35 -22.33
N LEU A 23 -39.53 36.69 -21.14
CA LEU A 23 -39.60 37.39 -19.85
C LEU A 23 -38.26 38.06 -19.54
N THR A 24 -38.35 39.20 -18.85
CA THR A 24 -37.18 39.81 -18.20
C THR A 24 -36.77 39.02 -16.98
N LYS A 25 -35.55 39.22 -16.51
CA LYS A 25 -35.04 38.52 -15.28
C LYS A 25 -35.87 38.94 -14.07
N GLU A 26 -36.28 40.18 -14.00
CA GLU A 26 -37.08 40.76 -12.94
C GLU A 26 -38.51 40.15 -12.88
N GLU A 27 -39.15 40.01 -14.07
CA GLU A 27 -40.46 39.35 -14.18
C GLU A 27 -40.36 37.87 -13.80
N ALA A 28 -39.32 37.17 -14.26
CA ALA A 28 -39.09 35.78 -13.88
C ALA A 28 -38.81 35.63 -12.39
N LEU A 29 -38.07 36.56 -11.76
CA LEU A 29 -37.84 36.60 -10.34
C LEU A 29 -39.12 36.78 -9.55
N SER A 30 -39.95 37.75 -9.96
CA SER A 30 -41.24 38.02 -9.34
C SER A 30 -42.18 36.81 -9.38
N GLN A 31 -42.27 36.13 -10.51
CA GLN A 31 -43.04 34.88 -10.64
C GLN A 31 -42.52 33.78 -9.73
N LEU A 32 -41.20 33.61 -9.66
CA LEU A 32 -40.58 32.60 -8.78
C LEU A 32 -40.72 32.92 -7.30
N GLN A 33 -40.77 34.20 -6.93
CA GLN A 33 -41.03 34.62 -5.56
C GLN A 33 -42.47 34.34 -5.12
N ASN A 34 -43.43 34.58 -6.03
CA ASN A 34 -44.88 34.41 -5.79
C ASN A 34 -45.32 32.94 -5.80
N LEU A 35 -44.47 31.99 -6.25
CA LEU A 35 -44.80 30.58 -6.15
C LEU A 35 -44.99 30.15 -4.70
N GLU A 36 -46.16 29.64 -4.39
CA GLU A 36 -46.43 29.03 -3.10
C GLU A 36 -45.62 27.77 -2.92
N THR A 37 -44.72 27.77 -1.97
CA THR A 37 -43.90 26.61 -1.62
C THR A 37 -43.94 26.41 -0.12
N PRO A 38 -43.99 25.16 0.36
CA PRO A 38 -44.08 24.87 1.78
C PRO A 38 -42.81 25.22 2.58
N THR A 39 -41.81 25.82 1.93
CA THR A 39 -40.55 26.22 2.57
C THR A 39 -40.06 27.55 2.01
N ASN A 40 -39.37 28.33 2.86
CA ASN A 40 -38.79 29.60 2.47
C ASN A 40 -37.75 29.41 1.36
N LYS A 41 -37.84 30.25 0.34
CA LYS A 41 -36.85 30.33 -0.76
C LYS A 41 -35.63 31.09 -0.25
N LEU A 42 -34.54 30.41 -0.04
CA LEU A 42 -33.34 30.98 0.56
C LEU A 42 -32.48 31.76 -0.44
N PHE A 43 -32.46 31.32 -1.68
CA PHE A 43 -31.65 31.92 -2.74
C PHE A 43 -32.22 31.57 -4.10
N ILE A 44 -32.36 32.57 -4.98
CA ILE A 44 -32.77 32.43 -6.37
C ILE A 44 -31.73 33.18 -7.21
N ARG A 45 -31.15 32.49 -8.19
CA ARG A 45 -30.28 33.10 -9.22
C ARG A 45 -30.93 32.95 -10.57
N ILE A 46 -30.95 33.99 -11.34
CA ILE A 46 -31.44 33.99 -12.70
C ILE A 46 -30.34 34.55 -13.60
N CYS A 47 -30.02 33.85 -14.67
CA CYS A 47 -29.13 34.36 -15.71
C CYS A 47 -29.85 34.30 -17.05
N ARG A 48 -29.39 35.12 -18.00
CA ARG A 48 -29.86 35.13 -19.37
C ARG A 48 -28.74 34.58 -20.25
N GLU A 49 -29.04 33.54 -20.97
CA GLU A 49 -28.14 32.97 -21.96
C GLU A 49 -28.76 33.09 -23.35
N LEU A 50 -27.97 33.18 -24.38
CA LEU A 50 -28.41 33.17 -25.78
C LEU A 50 -28.18 31.79 -26.37
N HIS A 51 -29.15 31.27 -27.13
CA HIS A 51 -28.93 30.09 -27.94
C HIS A 51 -27.98 30.43 -29.10
N GLU A 52 -27.38 29.43 -29.72
CA GLU A 52 -26.50 29.59 -30.88
C GLU A 52 -27.17 30.36 -32.03
N ASN A 53 -28.49 30.32 -32.10
CA ASN A 53 -29.30 31.08 -33.05
C ASN A 53 -29.66 32.50 -32.58
N GLY A 54 -29.11 32.96 -31.43
CA GLY A 54 -29.36 34.29 -30.87
C GLY A 54 -30.66 34.44 -30.09
N SER A 55 -31.50 33.41 -29.96
CA SER A 55 -32.74 33.50 -29.18
C SER A 55 -32.44 33.39 -27.66
N PRO A 56 -33.12 34.21 -26.80
CA PRO A 56 -32.86 34.22 -25.37
C PRO A 56 -33.46 33.01 -24.68
N HIS A 57 -32.76 32.49 -23.67
CA HIS A 57 -33.31 31.54 -22.70
C HIS A 57 -32.88 31.88 -21.26
N LEU A 58 -33.69 31.50 -20.28
CA LEU A 58 -33.46 31.83 -18.88
C LEU A 58 -33.22 30.54 -18.06
N PRO A 59 -31.98 30.19 -17.69
CA PRO A 59 -31.70 29.20 -16.68
C PRO A 59 -31.84 29.78 -15.27
N CYS A 60 -32.55 29.06 -14.40
CA CYS A 60 -32.82 29.46 -13.00
C CYS A 60 -32.52 28.32 -12.00
N PRO A 61 -31.48 28.37 -11.17
CA PRO A 61 -31.31 27.45 -10.06
C PRO A 61 -32.07 27.91 -8.82
N ARG A 62 -32.64 26.96 -8.11
CA ARG A 62 -33.39 27.23 -6.88
C ARG A 62 -32.92 26.29 -5.76
N PRO A 63 -32.27 26.77 -4.69
CA PRO A 63 -31.98 25.97 -3.51
C PRO A 63 -33.18 25.97 -2.55
N ILE A 64 -33.63 24.78 -2.17
CA ILE A 64 -34.72 24.59 -1.17
C ILE A 64 -34.23 23.61 -0.10
N ARG A 65 -34.37 23.99 1.19
CA ARG A 65 -33.80 23.26 2.32
C ARG A 65 -34.55 21.99 2.77
N ARG A 66 -35.75 21.68 2.22
CA ARG A 66 -36.56 20.48 2.57
C ARG A 66 -37.07 19.78 1.32
N LYS A 67 -37.26 18.47 1.44
CA LYS A 67 -37.89 17.64 0.43
C LYS A 67 -39.32 18.09 0.19
N ILE A 68 -39.62 18.65 -0.97
CA ILE A 68 -40.97 19.07 -1.34
C ILE A 68 -41.50 18.10 -2.38
N PRO A 69 -42.65 17.49 -2.18
CA PRO A 69 -43.37 16.87 -3.29
C PRO A 69 -43.94 17.99 -4.18
N VAL A 70 -43.24 18.30 -5.26
CA VAL A 70 -43.82 19.19 -6.29
C VAL A 70 -44.84 18.38 -7.07
N GLN A 71 -46.10 18.66 -6.91
CA GLN A 71 -47.16 18.24 -7.82
C GLN A 71 -46.85 18.90 -9.19
N LYS A 72 -47.38 18.30 -10.27
CA LYS A 72 -47.22 18.85 -11.66
C LYS A 72 -47.08 20.36 -11.64
N PRO A 73 -46.23 20.96 -12.53
CA PRO A 73 -46.20 22.41 -12.69
C PRO A 73 -47.63 22.89 -12.75
N ASP A 74 -48.03 23.74 -11.82
CA ASP A 74 -49.34 24.32 -11.76
C ASP A 74 -49.53 25.06 -13.10
N PRO A 75 -50.59 24.81 -13.84
CA PRO A 75 -50.87 25.57 -15.06
C PRO A 75 -51.05 27.08 -14.79
N SER A 76 -51.12 27.53 -13.51
CA SER A 76 -51.12 28.92 -13.10
C SER A 76 -49.75 29.61 -13.21
N ILE A 77 -48.65 28.88 -13.42
CA ILE A 77 -47.43 29.50 -13.95
C ILE A 77 -47.78 29.86 -15.41
N SER A 78 -48.22 31.07 -15.61
CA SER A 78 -48.67 31.61 -16.91
C SER A 78 -47.56 31.34 -17.93
N HIS A 79 -47.80 30.38 -18.82
CA HIS A 79 -46.96 30.20 -20.01
C HIS A 79 -47.10 31.41 -20.88
N PRO A 80 -46.04 32.11 -21.24
CA PRO A 80 -46.12 33.29 -22.11
C PRO A 80 -46.66 32.97 -23.49
N GLN A 81 -46.64 31.71 -23.92
CA GLN A 81 -47.14 31.24 -25.22
C GLN A 81 -47.54 29.77 -25.21
N PRO A 82 -48.57 29.33 -25.95
CA PRO A 82 -48.91 27.93 -26.12
C PRO A 82 -47.78 27.18 -26.83
N GLY A 83 -47.24 26.17 -26.18
CA GLY A 83 -46.19 25.30 -26.72
C GLY A 83 -44.80 25.40 -26.09
N GLN A 84 -44.57 26.30 -25.12
CA GLN A 84 -43.31 26.38 -24.39
C GLN A 84 -43.28 25.38 -23.21
N HIS A 85 -42.29 24.52 -23.20
CA HIS A 85 -42.08 23.55 -22.14
C HIS A 85 -41.00 24.00 -21.14
N ILE A 86 -41.34 24.05 -19.87
CA ILE A 86 -40.38 24.24 -18.78
C ILE A 86 -39.61 22.94 -18.58
N SER A 87 -38.31 22.96 -18.76
CA SER A 87 -37.44 21.82 -18.43
C SER A 87 -36.96 21.96 -16.98
N ILE A 88 -37.40 21.05 -16.12
CA ILE A 88 -36.96 20.99 -14.73
C ILE A 88 -35.91 19.90 -14.60
N ARG A 89 -34.69 20.29 -14.26
CA ARG A 89 -33.62 19.36 -13.95
C ARG A 89 -33.28 19.40 -12.47
N THR A 90 -33.16 18.23 -11.85
CA THR A 90 -32.69 18.09 -10.47
C THR A 90 -31.18 17.90 -10.44
N PHE A 91 -30.51 18.48 -9.46
CA PHE A 91 -29.10 18.20 -9.23
C PHE A 91 -28.97 16.77 -8.67
N ARG A 92 -28.70 15.80 -9.53
CA ARG A 92 -28.28 14.44 -9.18
C ARG A 92 -26.86 14.25 -9.70
N GLY A 93 -25.94 13.90 -8.81
CA GLY A 93 -24.56 13.55 -9.16
C GLY A 93 -23.51 14.54 -8.66
N ALA A 94 -22.38 14.58 -9.29
CA ALA A 94 -21.15 15.21 -8.82
C ALA A 94 -21.11 16.76 -8.84
N LYS A 95 -22.15 17.43 -9.34
CA LYS A 95 -22.18 18.91 -9.40
C LYS A 95 -22.74 19.48 -8.09
N SER A 96 -21.93 20.28 -7.41
CA SER A 96 -22.32 21.04 -6.23
C SER A 96 -23.17 22.26 -6.60
N SER A 97 -23.90 22.84 -5.64
CA SER A 97 -24.59 24.10 -5.83
C SER A 97 -23.63 25.26 -6.18
N THR A 98 -22.39 25.17 -5.72
CA THR A 98 -21.33 26.12 -6.04
C THR A 98 -20.90 26.03 -7.51
N ASP A 99 -20.71 24.82 -8.05
CA ASP A 99 -20.35 24.62 -9.45
C ASP A 99 -21.41 25.17 -10.39
N VAL A 100 -22.70 24.99 -10.04
CA VAL A 100 -23.81 25.51 -10.80
C VAL A 100 -23.88 27.04 -10.70
N LYS A 101 -23.60 27.61 -9.52
CA LYS A 101 -23.49 29.05 -9.34
C LYS A 101 -22.42 29.65 -10.27
N THR A 102 -21.23 29.05 -10.27
CA THR A 102 -20.10 29.47 -11.11
C THR A 102 -20.40 29.28 -12.60
N TYR A 103 -21.05 28.18 -12.99
CA TYR A 103 -21.48 27.98 -14.39
C TYR A 103 -22.39 29.09 -14.90
N MET A 104 -23.32 29.57 -14.06
CA MET A 104 -24.24 30.62 -14.39
C MET A 104 -23.62 32.04 -14.40
N GLU A 105 -22.41 32.20 -13.89
CA GLU A 105 -21.65 33.45 -13.92
C GLU A 105 -20.91 33.64 -15.26
N LYS A 106 -20.87 32.60 -16.11
CA LYS A 106 -20.05 32.56 -17.33
C LYS A 106 -20.33 33.73 -18.30
N ASP A 107 -21.59 34.11 -18.43
CA ASP A 107 -22.00 35.17 -19.38
C ASP A 107 -22.21 36.54 -18.71
N GLY A 108 -21.97 36.63 -17.38
CA GLY A 108 -21.96 37.89 -16.63
C GLY A 108 -23.30 38.59 -16.39
N ASP A 109 -24.39 38.15 -17.03
CA ASP A 109 -25.73 38.77 -16.88
C ASP A 109 -26.61 38.03 -15.88
N VAL A 110 -26.37 38.28 -14.59
CA VAL A 110 -26.94 37.52 -13.46
C VAL A 110 -27.79 38.41 -12.54
N LEU A 111 -28.94 37.91 -12.07
CA LEU A 111 -29.77 38.53 -11.05
C LEU A 111 -29.91 37.58 -9.86
N ASP A 112 -29.48 38.03 -8.67
CA ASP A 112 -29.53 37.27 -7.42
C ASP A 112 -30.59 37.79 -6.46
N HIS A 113 -31.30 36.89 -5.80
CA HIS A 113 -32.18 37.17 -4.67
C HIS A 113 -31.97 36.24 -3.50
N GLY A 114 -31.77 36.79 -2.32
CA GLY A 114 -31.51 36.05 -1.08
C GLY A 114 -30.03 35.76 -0.83
N ILE A 115 -29.76 35.00 0.20
CA ILE A 115 -28.38 34.67 0.61
C ILE A 115 -28.03 33.26 0.14
N PHE A 116 -26.98 33.15 -0.69
CA PHE A 116 -26.46 31.87 -1.11
C PHE A 116 -25.81 31.16 0.09
N GLN A 117 -26.30 29.97 0.41
CA GLN A 117 -25.68 29.10 1.41
C GLN A 117 -24.90 28.03 0.70
N VAL A 118 -23.59 28.02 0.92
CA VAL A 118 -22.70 26.97 0.45
C VAL A 118 -23.13 25.65 1.09
N ASP A 119 -23.35 24.62 0.29
CA ASP A 119 -23.62 23.29 0.84
C ASP A 119 -22.47 22.87 1.75
N GLY A 120 -22.76 22.34 2.94
CA GLY A 120 -21.74 21.90 3.89
C GLY A 120 -20.79 20.83 3.34
N ARG A 121 -21.11 20.22 2.19
CA ARG A 121 -20.19 19.38 1.41
C ARG A 121 -19.24 20.21 0.55
N SER A 122 -19.65 21.39 0.09
CA SER A 122 -18.84 22.33 -0.68
C SER A 122 -18.08 23.30 0.20
N ALA A 123 -18.55 23.55 1.43
CA ALA A 123 -17.88 24.36 2.45
C ALA A 123 -16.58 23.71 2.98
N ARG A 124 -16.28 22.47 2.57
CA ARG A 124 -14.98 21.82 2.81
C ARG A 124 -13.85 22.40 1.94
N GLY A 125 -14.11 23.34 1.08
CA GLY A 125 -13.11 24.04 0.26
C GLY A 125 -12.23 25.04 1.02
N GLY A 126 -12.40 25.19 2.32
CA GLY A 126 -11.49 25.98 3.18
C GLY A 126 -10.64 25.13 4.12
N CYS A 127 -10.96 23.85 4.27
CA CYS A 127 -10.06 22.88 4.89
C CYS A 127 -9.21 22.27 3.77
N GLN A 128 -7.92 22.26 3.96
CA GLN A 128 -6.97 21.47 3.19
C GLN A 128 -7.63 20.13 2.85
N SER A 129 -7.71 19.77 1.57
CA SER A 129 -8.40 18.54 1.21
C SER A 129 -7.73 17.34 1.92
N ALA A 130 -8.48 16.28 2.19
CA ALA A 130 -7.85 15.09 2.74
C ALA A 130 -6.68 14.61 1.87
N ASN A 131 -6.76 14.81 0.56
CA ASN A 131 -5.67 14.49 -0.37
C ASN A 131 -4.41 15.32 -0.11
N ASP A 132 -4.54 16.61 0.21
CA ASP A 132 -3.39 17.47 0.52
C ASP A 132 -2.73 17.04 1.84
N ALA A 133 -3.53 16.65 2.83
CA ALA A 133 -3.03 16.10 4.09
C ALA A 133 -2.28 14.77 3.88
N TYR A 134 -2.80 13.89 3.02
CA TYR A 134 -2.13 12.64 2.66
C TYR A 134 -0.84 12.89 1.87
N ALA A 135 -0.84 13.81 0.91
CA ALA A 135 0.35 14.18 0.15
C ALA A 135 1.45 14.73 1.07
N GLU A 136 1.10 15.61 2.00
CA GLU A 136 2.02 16.15 2.99
C GLU A 136 2.55 15.05 3.93
N ALA A 137 1.69 14.14 4.37
CA ALA A 137 2.07 13.00 5.20
C ALA A 137 3.08 12.08 4.50
N ILE A 138 2.86 11.76 3.22
CA ILE A 138 3.78 10.91 2.44
C ILE A 138 5.16 11.59 2.30
N ASN A 139 5.20 12.91 2.16
CA ASN A 139 6.42 13.68 2.00
C ASN A 139 7.10 14.07 3.32
N SER A 140 6.59 13.64 4.46
CA SER A 140 7.06 14.06 5.79
C SER A 140 8.37 13.40 6.25
N GLY A 141 8.91 12.44 5.49
CA GLY A 141 10.19 11.78 5.73
C GLY A 141 10.17 10.69 6.82
N SER A 142 9.13 10.60 7.65
CA SER A 142 9.01 9.54 8.65
C SER A 142 7.56 9.16 8.94
N LYS A 143 7.33 7.91 9.36
CA LYS A 143 6.02 7.42 9.79
C LYS A 143 5.43 8.23 10.93
N SER A 144 6.23 8.60 11.92
CA SER A 144 5.79 9.39 13.08
C SER A 144 5.30 10.77 12.66
N SER A 145 6.05 11.46 11.80
CA SER A 145 5.67 12.75 11.24
C SER A 145 4.40 12.65 10.40
N ALA A 146 4.30 11.62 9.55
CA ALA A 146 3.12 11.35 8.73
C ALA A 146 1.85 11.15 9.59
N LEU A 147 1.94 10.34 10.64
CA LEU A 147 0.82 10.11 11.57
C LEU A 147 0.40 11.38 12.31
N ASN A 148 1.35 12.23 12.71
CA ASN A 148 1.04 13.52 13.34
C ASN A 148 0.31 14.46 12.37
N ILE A 149 0.77 14.58 11.13
CA ILE A 149 0.10 15.39 10.09
C ILE A 149 -1.33 14.89 9.86
N LEU A 150 -1.52 13.57 9.73
CA LEU A 150 -2.85 12.99 9.53
C LEU A 150 -3.76 13.17 10.73
N ARG A 151 -3.22 13.10 11.95
CA ARG A 151 -3.98 13.38 13.18
C ARG A 151 -4.50 14.80 13.22
N GLU A 152 -3.70 15.78 12.79
CA GLU A 152 -4.06 17.19 12.81
C GLU A 152 -4.97 17.58 11.63
N LYS A 153 -4.63 17.16 10.42
CA LYS A 153 -5.26 17.62 9.19
C LYS A 153 -6.40 16.73 8.67
N ALA A 154 -6.41 15.45 9.06
CA ALA A 154 -7.43 14.47 8.69
C ALA A 154 -7.90 13.64 9.91
N PRO A 155 -8.32 14.26 11.03
CA PRO A 155 -8.60 13.56 12.30
C PRO A 155 -9.69 12.50 12.18
N LYS A 156 -10.66 12.69 11.30
CA LYS A 156 -11.70 11.70 11.05
C LYS A 156 -11.10 10.40 10.47
N ASP A 157 -10.26 10.52 9.45
CA ASP A 157 -9.66 9.36 8.80
C ASP A 157 -8.63 8.71 9.72
N TYR A 158 -7.89 9.51 10.48
CA TYR A 158 -6.97 9.03 11.51
C TYR A 158 -7.67 8.12 12.52
N VAL A 159 -8.85 8.50 13.03
CA VAL A 159 -9.59 7.68 14.00
C VAL A 159 -10.24 6.45 13.35
N LEU A 160 -10.91 6.63 12.20
CA LEU A 160 -11.70 5.56 11.58
C LEU A 160 -10.87 4.54 10.80
N GLN A 161 -9.67 4.93 10.34
CA GLN A 161 -8.83 4.10 9.49
C GLN A 161 -7.41 3.91 10.05
N PHE A 162 -7.22 4.11 11.34
CA PHE A 162 -5.90 4.09 11.99
C PHE A 162 -5.08 2.85 11.64
N HIS A 163 -5.68 1.66 11.72
CA HIS A 163 -5.00 0.40 11.41
C HIS A 163 -4.47 0.37 9.96
N ASN A 164 -5.31 0.76 9.00
CA ASN A 164 -4.93 0.79 7.58
C ASN A 164 -3.85 1.86 7.32
N LEU A 165 -4.00 3.05 7.92
CA LEU A 165 -3.03 4.13 7.81
C LEU A 165 -1.68 3.70 8.38
N ASN A 166 -1.67 3.13 9.58
CA ASN A 166 -0.47 2.64 10.24
C ASN A 166 0.25 1.58 9.39
N THR A 167 -0.50 0.59 8.86
CA THR A 167 0.06 -0.47 8.01
C THR A 167 0.59 0.05 6.68
N ASN A 168 -0.10 1.01 6.05
CA ASN A 168 0.33 1.58 4.78
C ASN A 168 1.56 2.47 4.96
N LEU A 169 1.60 3.27 6.03
CA LEU A 169 2.75 4.10 6.36
C LEU A 169 3.97 3.26 6.75
N ASP A 170 3.79 2.10 7.40
CA ASP A 170 4.87 1.14 7.61
C ASP A 170 5.51 0.70 6.30
N ARG A 171 4.69 0.45 5.28
CA ARG A 171 5.21 0.06 3.96
C ARG A 171 5.90 1.19 3.22
N ILE A 172 5.38 2.42 3.36
CA ILE A 172 5.92 3.62 2.68
C ILE A 172 7.25 4.02 3.30
N PHE A 173 7.34 4.00 4.62
CA PHE A 173 8.51 4.44 5.40
C PHE A 173 9.38 3.29 5.91
N THR A 174 9.17 2.05 5.42
CA THR A 174 10.10 0.95 5.72
C THR A 174 11.46 1.32 5.13
N PRO A 175 12.52 1.44 5.95
CA PRO A 175 13.85 1.64 5.43
C PRO A 175 14.24 0.43 4.55
N PRO A 176 15.10 0.63 3.55
CA PRO A 176 15.69 -0.49 2.84
C PRO A 176 16.39 -1.40 3.84
N LEU A 177 16.42 -2.72 3.56
CA LEU A 177 17.14 -3.67 4.40
C LEU A 177 18.59 -3.19 4.55
N GLU A 178 19.03 -3.04 5.79
CA GLU A 178 20.43 -2.72 6.07
C GLU A 178 21.31 -3.85 5.56
N VAL A 179 22.25 -3.52 4.72
CA VAL A 179 23.24 -4.49 4.22
C VAL A 179 24.19 -4.77 5.37
N TYR A 180 24.21 -6.02 5.83
CA TYR A 180 25.19 -6.44 6.83
C TYR A 180 26.59 -6.24 6.31
N VAL A 181 27.41 -5.54 7.05
CA VAL A 181 28.84 -5.35 6.79
C VAL A 181 29.60 -6.20 7.80
N SER A 182 30.27 -7.26 7.30
CA SER A 182 31.08 -8.10 8.17
C SER A 182 32.23 -7.30 8.80
N PRO A 183 32.43 -7.42 10.11
CA PRO A 183 33.63 -6.88 10.75
C PRO A 183 34.90 -7.69 10.42
N PHE A 184 34.75 -8.85 9.77
CA PHE A 184 35.82 -9.75 9.38
C PHE A 184 36.00 -9.74 7.86
N CYS A 185 37.25 -9.78 7.42
CA CYS A 185 37.62 -10.00 6.03
C CYS A 185 38.12 -11.45 5.83
N SER A 186 38.29 -11.86 4.58
CA SER A 186 38.78 -13.21 4.26
C SER A 186 40.10 -13.57 4.96
N SER A 187 41.00 -12.60 5.15
CA SER A 187 42.27 -12.80 5.88
C SER A 187 42.09 -13.03 7.39
N SER A 188 40.92 -12.84 7.95
CA SER A 188 40.63 -13.15 9.35
C SER A 188 40.48 -14.68 9.60
N PHE A 189 40.30 -15.44 8.52
CA PHE A 189 40.08 -16.88 8.53
C PHE A 189 41.24 -17.58 7.84
N ASP A 190 42.27 -17.98 8.61
CA ASP A 190 43.51 -18.55 8.12
C ASP A 190 43.54 -20.09 8.11
N ARG A 191 42.44 -20.73 8.55
CA ARG A 191 42.29 -22.19 8.63
C ARG A 191 41.02 -22.69 7.95
N VAL A 192 40.62 -22.02 6.90
CA VAL A 192 39.44 -22.45 6.13
C VAL A 192 39.81 -23.69 5.33
N PRO A 193 39.07 -24.80 5.43
CA PRO A 193 39.26 -25.96 4.58
C PRO A 193 39.15 -25.59 3.10
N GLN A 194 39.96 -26.14 2.26
CA GLN A 194 39.98 -25.89 0.81
C GLN A 194 38.61 -26.14 0.17
N GLU A 195 37.89 -27.15 0.61
CA GLU A 195 36.51 -27.45 0.15
C GLU A 195 35.52 -26.29 0.35
N LEU A 196 35.67 -25.54 1.45
CA LEU A 196 34.83 -24.36 1.71
C LEU A 196 35.20 -23.18 0.81
N GLU A 197 36.50 -22.99 0.58
CA GLU A 197 36.98 -21.91 -0.32
C GLU A 197 36.58 -22.18 -1.78
N GLU A 198 36.74 -23.40 -2.26
CA GLU A 198 36.31 -23.81 -3.60
C GLU A 198 34.79 -23.65 -3.77
N TRP A 199 34.03 -24.16 -2.80
CA TRP A 199 32.57 -24.00 -2.83
C TRP A 199 32.15 -22.53 -2.85
N ALA A 200 32.78 -21.70 -2.04
CA ALA A 200 32.46 -20.26 -1.96
C ALA A 200 32.78 -19.56 -3.29
N ALA A 201 33.94 -19.86 -3.90
CA ALA A 201 34.35 -19.30 -5.19
C ALA A 201 33.39 -19.65 -6.34
N GLU A 202 32.81 -20.85 -6.32
CA GLU A 202 31.88 -21.31 -7.35
C GLU A 202 30.44 -20.85 -7.15
N ASN A 203 29.97 -20.75 -5.90
CA ASN A 203 28.55 -20.62 -5.59
C ASN A 203 28.18 -19.26 -4.96
N VAL A 204 29.12 -18.56 -4.32
CA VAL A 204 28.89 -17.23 -3.72
C VAL A 204 29.26 -16.14 -4.73
N VAL A 205 28.42 -15.97 -5.73
CA VAL A 205 28.62 -15.01 -6.82
C VAL A 205 27.36 -14.18 -7.03
N SER A 206 27.52 -13.04 -7.71
CA SER A 206 26.38 -12.20 -8.07
C SER A 206 25.34 -12.97 -8.91
N ALA A 207 24.11 -12.51 -8.89
CA ALA A 207 23.01 -13.15 -9.64
C ALA A 207 23.34 -13.33 -11.15
N ALA A 208 24.13 -12.42 -11.74
CA ALA A 208 24.49 -12.47 -13.15
C ALA A 208 25.52 -13.57 -13.47
N ALA A 209 26.40 -13.93 -12.54
CA ALA A 209 27.44 -14.93 -12.71
C ALA A 209 27.05 -16.31 -12.15
N ARG A 210 25.92 -16.42 -11.49
CA ARG A 210 25.47 -17.62 -10.78
C ARG A 210 25.08 -18.74 -11.76
N PRO A 211 25.46 -20.00 -11.48
CA PRO A 211 24.96 -21.13 -12.26
C PRO A 211 23.44 -21.26 -12.08
N LEU A 212 22.78 -21.85 -13.09
CA LEU A 212 21.32 -22.05 -13.07
C LEU A 212 20.82 -22.76 -11.79
N ARG A 213 21.63 -23.64 -11.23
CA ARG A 213 21.34 -24.40 -10.03
C ARG A 213 22.61 -24.54 -9.19
N PRO A 214 22.93 -23.57 -8.35
CA PRO A 214 24.11 -23.62 -7.50
C PRO A 214 23.95 -24.72 -6.45
N MET A 215 25.07 -25.22 -5.96
CA MET A 215 25.13 -26.18 -4.86
C MET A 215 25.03 -25.46 -3.53
N SER A 216 24.22 -25.98 -2.61
CA SER A 216 24.25 -25.57 -1.21
C SER A 216 25.37 -26.27 -0.44
N ILE A 217 25.64 -25.84 0.78
CA ILE A 217 26.63 -26.48 1.66
C ILE A 217 26.09 -26.60 3.08
N VAL A 218 26.44 -27.69 3.73
CA VAL A 218 26.19 -27.94 5.16
C VAL A 218 27.54 -27.98 5.87
N ILE A 219 27.71 -27.10 6.84
CA ILE A 219 28.95 -27.00 7.65
C ILE A 219 28.62 -27.39 9.07
N GLU A 220 29.10 -28.56 9.48
CA GLU A 220 28.96 -29.07 10.84
C GLU A 220 30.24 -28.88 11.62
N GLY A 221 30.15 -28.49 12.86
CA GLY A 221 31.31 -28.36 13.76
C GLY A 221 30.90 -27.81 15.11
N ASP A 222 31.79 -27.88 16.07
CA ASP A 222 31.54 -27.40 17.45
C ASP A 222 31.24 -25.91 17.48
N SER A 223 30.59 -25.48 18.56
CA SER A 223 30.36 -24.06 18.85
C SER A 223 31.70 -23.31 18.91
N ARG A 224 31.67 -22.02 18.53
CA ARG A 224 32.84 -21.13 18.52
C ARG A 224 33.97 -21.52 17.56
N THR A 225 33.66 -22.26 16.51
CA THR A 225 34.60 -22.54 15.42
C THR A 225 34.64 -21.44 14.34
N GLY A 226 33.84 -20.38 14.48
CA GLY A 226 33.81 -19.25 13.53
C GLY A 226 32.94 -19.48 12.30
N LYS A 227 32.13 -20.54 12.24
CA LYS A 227 31.25 -20.88 11.09
C LYS A 227 30.39 -19.70 10.66
N THR A 228 29.66 -19.13 11.60
CA THR A 228 28.72 -18.02 11.35
C THR A 228 29.44 -16.80 10.83
N MET A 229 30.55 -16.41 11.46
CA MET A 229 31.31 -15.23 11.04
C MET A 229 31.92 -15.42 9.65
N TRP A 230 32.46 -16.58 9.36
CA TRP A 230 32.97 -16.92 8.03
C TRP A 230 31.84 -16.89 6.99
N ALA A 231 30.74 -17.57 7.24
CA ALA A 231 29.61 -17.60 6.31
C ALA A 231 29.05 -16.19 6.03
N ARG A 232 29.01 -15.31 7.02
CA ARG A 232 28.51 -13.94 6.88
C ARG A 232 29.54 -12.98 6.28
N SER A 233 30.79 -13.36 6.13
CA SER A 233 31.85 -12.52 5.56
C SER A 233 31.96 -12.60 4.04
N LEU A 234 31.30 -13.60 3.41
CA LEU A 234 31.52 -13.91 1.98
C LEU A 234 30.82 -12.91 1.02
N GLY A 235 29.80 -12.18 1.46
CA GLY A 235 29.10 -11.23 0.59
C GLY A 235 27.67 -10.90 1.05
N PRO A 236 26.86 -10.25 0.19
CA PRO A 236 25.48 -9.95 0.49
C PRO A 236 24.64 -11.21 0.69
N HIS A 237 24.01 -11.38 1.85
CA HIS A 237 23.30 -12.59 2.22
C HIS A 237 22.04 -12.33 3.02
N ASN A 238 21.15 -13.31 3.05
CA ASN A 238 20.10 -13.40 4.07
C ASN A 238 20.63 -14.22 5.24
N CYS A 239 20.35 -13.80 6.48
CA CYS A 239 20.69 -14.55 7.68
C CYS A 239 19.41 -14.96 8.40
N LEU A 240 19.19 -16.27 8.51
CA LEU A 240 18.02 -16.91 9.13
C LEU A 240 18.52 -17.75 10.29
N CYS A 241 18.38 -17.26 11.51
CA CYS A 241 18.88 -17.88 12.72
C CYS A 241 17.73 -18.37 13.59
N GLY A 242 17.76 -19.63 14.02
CA GLY A 242 16.76 -20.25 14.89
C GLY A 242 15.38 -20.45 14.27
N HIS A 243 14.94 -19.55 13.39
CA HIS A 243 13.66 -19.67 12.67
C HIS A 243 13.72 -19.00 11.28
N LEU A 244 12.76 -19.36 10.43
CA LEU A 244 12.68 -18.80 9.07
C LEU A 244 11.68 -17.64 9.03
N ASP A 245 12.16 -16.40 9.00
CA ASP A 245 11.37 -15.23 8.62
C ASP A 245 11.67 -14.86 7.16
N LEU A 246 10.70 -15.11 6.30
CA LEU A 246 10.77 -14.81 4.86
C LEU A 246 9.99 -13.54 4.49
N SER A 247 9.68 -12.71 5.47
CA SER A 247 9.04 -11.43 5.20
C SER A 247 9.99 -10.48 4.45
N PRO A 248 9.48 -9.59 3.60
CA PRO A 248 10.31 -8.60 2.90
C PRO A 248 11.06 -7.64 3.82
N LYS A 249 10.82 -7.68 5.13
CA LYS A 249 11.53 -6.90 6.14
C LYS A 249 12.86 -7.53 6.56
N VAL A 250 13.03 -8.81 6.32
CA VAL A 250 14.20 -9.59 6.74
C VAL A 250 14.86 -10.30 5.58
N TYR A 251 14.07 -10.75 4.59
CA TYR A 251 14.53 -11.53 3.47
C TYR A 251 14.61 -10.70 2.19
N SER A 252 15.79 -10.68 1.56
CA SER A 252 16.04 -10.05 0.26
C SER A 252 16.15 -11.09 -0.85
N ASN A 253 15.41 -10.90 -1.92
CA ASN A 253 15.53 -11.70 -3.14
C ASN A 253 16.81 -11.37 -3.97
N ASP A 254 17.54 -10.33 -3.60
CA ASP A 254 18.78 -9.91 -4.28
C ASP A 254 20.04 -10.39 -3.56
N ALA A 255 19.89 -11.13 -2.46
CA ALA A 255 20.99 -11.76 -1.76
C ALA A 255 21.74 -12.76 -2.67
N TRP A 256 23.04 -12.89 -2.45
CA TRP A 256 23.88 -13.85 -3.20
C TRP A 256 23.68 -15.27 -2.69
N TYR A 257 23.48 -15.43 -1.39
CA TYR A 257 23.25 -16.71 -0.72
C TYR A 257 22.42 -16.53 0.54
N ASN A 258 21.97 -17.64 1.10
CA ASN A 258 21.28 -17.69 2.39
C ASN A 258 22.18 -18.32 3.44
N VAL A 259 22.24 -17.75 4.63
CA VAL A 259 22.84 -18.39 5.82
C VAL A 259 21.68 -18.88 6.68
N ILE A 260 21.61 -20.19 6.93
CA ILE A 260 20.62 -20.86 7.78
C ILE A 260 21.37 -21.39 8.98
N ASP A 261 21.26 -20.69 10.09
CA ASP A 261 22.07 -20.93 11.28
C ASP A 261 21.20 -21.41 12.44
N ASP A 262 21.63 -22.47 13.10
CA ASP A 262 21.00 -23.06 14.27
C ASP A 262 19.48 -23.35 14.10
N VAL A 263 19.10 -23.84 12.93
CA VAL A 263 17.74 -24.29 12.64
C VAL A 263 17.68 -25.80 12.67
N ASP A 264 16.89 -26.36 13.60
CA ASP A 264 16.69 -27.80 13.70
C ASP A 264 16.11 -28.36 12.38
N PRO A 265 16.79 -29.33 11.73
CA PRO A 265 16.36 -29.88 10.44
C PRO A 265 14.95 -30.51 10.48
N HIS A 266 14.48 -31.00 11.64
CA HIS A 266 13.13 -31.55 11.79
C HIS A 266 12.04 -30.49 11.63
N TYR A 267 12.35 -29.23 11.93
CA TYR A 267 11.42 -28.09 11.83
C TYR A 267 11.73 -27.16 10.67
N LEU A 268 12.77 -27.45 9.88
CA LEU A 268 13.13 -26.63 8.72
C LEU A 268 12.05 -26.73 7.63
N LYS A 269 11.22 -25.73 7.57
CA LYS A 269 10.28 -25.57 6.45
C LYS A 269 11.02 -25.27 5.16
N HIS A 270 10.48 -25.74 4.04
CA HIS A 270 11.09 -25.49 2.72
C HIS A 270 12.51 -26.05 2.59
N PHE A 271 12.79 -27.18 3.25
CA PHE A 271 14.07 -27.85 3.23
C PHE A 271 14.63 -28.05 1.81
N LYS A 272 13.78 -28.56 0.89
CA LYS A 272 14.18 -28.84 -0.49
C LYS A 272 14.41 -27.56 -1.30
N GLU A 273 13.61 -26.54 -1.05
CA GLU A 273 13.67 -25.26 -1.71
C GLU A 273 15.01 -24.57 -1.40
N PHE A 274 15.42 -24.55 -0.15
CA PHE A 274 16.71 -23.98 0.27
C PHE A 274 17.88 -24.86 -0.12
N MET A 275 17.89 -26.12 0.28
CA MET A 275 19.03 -26.99 0.06
C MET A 275 19.30 -27.27 -1.43
N GLY A 276 18.25 -27.32 -2.24
CA GLY A 276 18.40 -27.57 -3.67
C GLY A 276 18.49 -26.32 -4.52
N ALA A 277 18.56 -25.13 -3.94
CA ALA A 277 18.52 -23.87 -4.67
C ALA A 277 17.43 -23.90 -5.76
N GLN A 278 16.21 -24.27 -5.37
CA GLN A 278 15.07 -24.54 -6.27
C GLN A 278 14.69 -23.28 -7.08
N ARG A 279 13.83 -23.47 -8.06
CA ARG A 279 13.19 -22.38 -8.80
C ARG A 279 12.34 -21.52 -7.86
N ASP A 280 11.86 -20.38 -8.35
CA ASP A 280 10.97 -19.49 -7.63
C ASP A 280 9.81 -20.25 -6.97
N TRP A 281 9.54 -19.92 -5.72
CA TRP A 281 8.52 -20.58 -4.91
C TRP A 281 7.79 -19.59 -4.01
N GLN A 282 6.70 -20.00 -3.39
CA GLN A 282 5.91 -19.16 -2.51
C GLN A 282 5.98 -19.67 -1.06
N SER A 283 6.27 -18.74 -0.16
CA SER A 283 6.17 -18.98 1.26
C SER A 283 4.86 -18.43 1.80
N ASN A 284 4.09 -19.29 2.48
CA ASN A 284 2.88 -18.88 3.18
C ASN A 284 3.22 -18.42 4.59
N THR A 285 3.07 -17.13 4.85
CA THR A 285 3.17 -16.59 6.21
C THR A 285 1.86 -16.88 6.97
N LYS A 286 1.96 -17.25 8.25
CA LYS A 286 0.82 -17.72 9.06
C LYS A 286 -0.33 -16.69 9.14
N TYR A 287 -0.04 -15.41 8.98
CA TYR A 287 -1.00 -14.29 9.08
C TYR A 287 -0.84 -13.22 7.99
N GLY A 288 -0.06 -13.51 6.92
CA GLY A 288 0.24 -12.56 5.86
C GLY A 288 -0.12 -13.09 4.46
N LYS A 289 0.06 -12.23 3.47
CA LYS A 289 -0.04 -12.65 2.06
C LYS A 289 1.13 -13.55 1.71
N PRO A 290 0.95 -14.54 0.80
CA PRO A 290 2.05 -15.32 0.27
C PRO A 290 3.16 -14.41 -0.27
N VAL A 291 4.41 -14.74 0.06
CA VAL A 291 5.59 -14.01 -0.40
C VAL A 291 6.25 -14.84 -1.50
N GLN A 292 6.54 -14.21 -2.63
CA GLN A 292 7.31 -14.84 -3.71
C GLN A 292 8.80 -14.80 -3.37
N ILE A 293 9.40 -15.98 -3.29
CA ILE A 293 10.82 -16.17 -3.03
C ILE A 293 11.51 -16.53 -4.34
N LYS A 294 12.56 -15.78 -4.66
CA LYS A 294 13.38 -16.01 -5.84
C LYS A 294 14.23 -17.28 -5.66
N GLY A 295 14.20 -18.14 -6.63
CA GLY A 295 14.99 -19.35 -6.62
C GLY A 295 16.43 -19.15 -7.11
N GLY A 296 17.19 -20.23 -7.14
CA GLY A 296 18.58 -20.22 -7.60
C GLY A 296 19.56 -19.55 -6.63
N ILE A 297 19.17 -19.33 -5.37
CA ILE A 297 20.02 -18.77 -4.31
C ILE A 297 20.54 -19.93 -3.47
N PRO A 298 21.87 -20.21 -3.43
CA PRO A 298 22.42 -21.29 -2.62
C PRO A 298 22.30 -21.00 -1.13
N ALA A 299 22.31 -22.02 -0.31
CA ALA A 299 22.25 -21.88 1.14
C ALA A 299 23.48 -22.48 1.81
N ILE A 300 23.96 -21.81 2.85
CA ILE A 300 24.96 -22.30 3.81
C ILE A 300 24.18 -22.69 5.08
N PHE A 301 24.13 -23.98 5.36
CA PHE A 301 23.53 -24.50 6.59
C PHE A 301 24.63 -24.66 7.63
N LEU A 302 24.46 -24.03 8.78
CA LEU A 302 25.38 -24.10 9.88
C LEU A 302 24.74 -24.90 11.01
N CYS A 303 25.43 -25.90 11.49
CA CYS A 303 24.95 -26.76 12.56
C CYS A 303 26.05 -27.22 13.49
N ASN A 304 25.64 -27.65 14.69
CA ASN A 304 26.48 -28.32 15.65
C ASN A 304 26.23 -29.82 15.58
N PRO A 305 27.16 -30.68 16.04
CA PRO A 305 26.90 -32.10 16.18
C PRO A 305 25.74 -32.35 17.15
N GLY A 306 24.95 -33.40 16.91
CA GLY A 306 23.87 -33.83 17.77
C GLY A 306 22.49 -33.87 17.11
N PRO A 307 21.54 -34.62 17.70
CA PRO A 307 20.32 -35.07 17.06
C PRO A 307 19.32 -33.91 16.69
N ASN A 308 19.39 -32.80 17.39
CA ASN A 308 18.48 -31.67 17.15
C ASN A 308 19.11 -30.54 16.33
N SER A 309 20.35 -30.70 15.88
CA SER A 309 21.09 -29.69 15.12
C SER A 309 21.70 -30.27 13.88
N SER A 310 22.34 -31.45 13.94
CA SER A 310 23.07 -32.07 12.84
C SER A 310 22.15 -32.45 11.68
N TYR A 311 22.38 -31.83 10.50
CA TYR A 311 21.70 -32.23 9.27
C TYR A 311 22.14 -33.63 8.81
N LYS A 312 23.35 -34.04 9.13
CA LYS A 312 23.88 -35.36 8.78
C LYS A 312 23.14 -36.42 9.57
N GLU A 313 23.04 -36.29 10.93
CA GLU A 313 22.32 -37.22 11.75
C GLU A 313 20.83 -37.29 11.35
N PHE A 314 20.19 -36.15 11.12
CA PHE A 314 18.82 -36.10 10.61
C PHE A 314 18.63 -36.89 9.31
N LEU A 315 19.56 -36.76 8.36
CA LEU A 315 19.47 -37.47 7.09
C LEU A 315 19.81 -38.94 7.22
N ASP A 316 20.54 -39.35 8.27
CA ASP A 316 20.88 -40.74 8.58
C ASP A 316 19.74 -41.52 9.25
N GLU A 317 18.67 -40.83 9.66
CA GLU A 317 17.47 -41.52 10.14
C GLU A 317 16.86 -42.37 9.01
N GLU A 318 16.45 -43.60 9.33
CA GLU A 318 15.93 -44.59 8.39
C GLU A 318 14.79 -44.02 7.48
N LYS A 319 13.88 -43.25 8.10
CA LYS A 319 12.77 -42.59 7.39
C LYS A 319 13.19 -41.55 6.35
N ASN A 320 14.43 -41.03 6.45
CA ASN A 320 14.95 -39.96 5.60
C ASN A 320 15.88 -40.47 4.49
N SER A 321 16.00 -41.76 4.26
CA SER A 321 16.94 -42.36 3.26
C SER A 321 16.77 -41.79 1.83
N ALA A 322 15.55 -41.60 1.38
CA ALA A 322 15.27 -40.96 0.07
C ALA A 322 15.67 -39.48 0.04
N LEU A 323 15.47 -38.77 1.15
CA LEU A 323 15.86 -37.38 1.31
C LEU A 323 17.38 -37.23 1.36
N LYS A 324 18.08 -38.14 2.04
CA LYS A 324 19.54 -38.20 2.08
C LYS A 324 20.13 -38.32 0.68
N ASN A 325 19.67 -39.30 -0.09
CA ASN A 325 20.13 -39.48 -1.48
C ASN A 325 19.91 -38.26 -2.36
N TRP A 326 18.82 -37.52 -2.11
CA TRP A 326 18.54 -36.28 -2.79
C TRP A 326 19.45 -35.14 -2.29
N ALA A 327 19.63 -35.00 -0.98
CA ALA A 327 20.47 -33.95 -0.37
C ALA A 327 21.91 -34.03 -0.82
N LEU A 328 22.50 -35.23 -0.85
CA LEU A 328 23.86 -35.46 -1.32
C LEU A 328 24.12 -35.07 -2.82
N LYS A 329 23.06 -34.94 -3.62
CA LYS A 329 23.12 -34.45 -4.99
C LYS A 329 22.94 -32.92 -5.10
N ASN A 330 22.58 -32.25 -4.04
CA ASN A 330 22.21 -30.84 -4.05
C ASN A 330 22.99 -29.99 -3.06
N ALA A 331 23.76 -30.63 -2.18
CA ALA A 331 24.58 -29.92 -1.19
C ALA A 331 25.88 -30.69 -0.91
N THR A 332 26.93 -29.95 -0.63
CA THR A 332 28.20 -30.46 -0.09
C THR A 332 28.11 -30.53 1.44
N PHE A 333 28.67 -31.53 2.06
CA PHE A 333 28.67 -31.71 3.51
C PHE A 333 30.11 -31.68 4.04
N VAL A 334 30.43 -30.70 4.87
CA VAL A 334 31.75 -30.51 5.45
C VAL A 334 31.65 -30.55 6.97
N THR A 335 32.51 -31.35 7.61
CA THR A 335 32.65 -31.41 9.07
C THR A 335 33.96 -30.73 9.45
N LEU A 336 33.88 -29.73 10.31
CA LEU A 336 35.05 -29.00 10.80
C LEU A 336 35.71 -29.74 11.93
N GLU A 337 37.03 -29.95 11.84
CA GLU A 337 37.86 -30.53 12.89
C GLU A 337 38.29 -29.48 13.95
N GLY A 338 38.14 -28.20 13.66
CA GLY A 338 38.55 -27.12 14.55
C GLY A 338 38.13 -25.73 14.07
N PRO A 339 38.61 -24.68 14.73
CA PRO A 339 38.27 -23.30 14.38
C PRO A 339 38.83 -22.91 13.02
N LEU A 340 38.09 -22.08 12.29
CA LEU A 340 38.45 -21.50 10.99
C LEU A 340 39.51 -20.37 11.10
N TYR A 341 39.93 -20.03 12.31
CA TYR A 341 40.87 -18.96 12.62
C TYR A 341 41.93 -19.43 13.63
N SER A 342 43.10 -18.81 13.60
CA SER A 342 44.17 -19.07 14.60
C SER A 342 43.95 -18.23 15.86
N GLY A 343 44.54 -18.66 16.98
CA GLY A 343 44.33 -18.08 18.30
C GLY A 343 44.69 -16.59 18.45
N SER A 344 45.41 -16.00 17.50
CA SER A 344 45.71 -14.57 17.44
C SER A 344 44.48 -13.71 17.08
N ASN A 345 43.44 -14.29 16.49
CA ASN A 345 42.22 -13.62 16.05
C ASN A 345 41.02 -13.87 16.99
N GLN A 346 41.22 -14.62 18.09
CA GLN A 346 40.15 -15.02 18.99
C GLN A 346 39.37 -13.86 19.64
N SER A 347 40.09 -12.78 19.98
CA SER A 347 39.46 -11.59 20.61
C SER A 347 38.50 -10.84 19.68
N ALA A 348 38.79 -10.82 18.39
CA ALA A 348 37.93 -10.17 17.39
C ALA A 348 36.69 -11.02 17.08
N ALA A 349 36.83 -12.35 17.00
CA ALA A 349 35.71 -13.25 16.74
C ALA A 349 34.69 -13.31 17.91
N GLN A 350 35.15 -13.24 19.16
CA GLN A 350 34.30 -13.23 20.33
C GLN A 350 33.52 -11.94 20.52
N ALA A 351 34.11 -10.79 20.17
CA ALA A 351 33.43 -9.49 20.24
C ALA A 351 32.24 -9.36 19.25
N GLY A 352 32.29 -10.11 18.13
CA GLY A 352 31.22 -10.11 17.14
C GLY A 352 29.98 -10.92 17.57
N GLU A 353 30.18 -12.01 18.35
CA GLU A 353 29.08 -12.86 18.82
C GLU A 353 28.25 -12.21 19.93
N GLU A 354 28.86 -11.35 20.77
CA GLU A 354 28.14 -10.63 21.84
C GLU A 354 27.30 -9.47 21.30
N GLY A 355 27.70 -8.88 20.18
CA GLY A 355 26.95 -7.77 19.54
C GLY A 355 25.64 -8.19 18.86
N ASP A 356 25.58 -9.40 18.34
CA ASP A 356 24.38 -9.91 17.63
C ASP A 356 23.25 -10.37 18.58
N GLN A 357 23.56 -10.67 19.85
CA GLN A 357 22.54 -11.04 20.85
C GLN A 357 21.85 -9.83 21.49
N ALA A 358 22.46 -8.64 21.44
CA ALA A 358 21.88 -7.42 22.03
C ALA A 358 20.84 -6.72 21.14
N SER A 359 20.75 -7.06 19.88
CA SER A 359 19.79 -6.45 18.93
C SER A 359 18.45 -7.20 18.78
N SER A 360 18.26 -8.30 19.53
CA SER A 360 17.05 -9.15 19.47
C SER A 360 16.18 -9.11 20.74
N SER A 361 16.35 -8.08 21.58
CA SER A 361 15.51 -7.84 22.78
C SER A 361 14.46 -6.78 22.53
#